data_2cb45f4152a5142184a41e8e143df93e
#
_entry.id   2cb45f4152a5142184a41e8e143df93e
#
_cell.length_a   1.000
_cell.length_b   1.000
_cell.length_c   1.000
_cell.angle_alpha   90.00
_cell.angle_beta   90.00
_cell.angle_gamma   90.00
#
_symmetry.space_group_name_H-M   'P 1'
#
loop_
_entity.id
_entity.type
_entity.pdbx_description
1 polymer ?
#
loop_
_entity_poly.entity_id
_entity_poly.type
_entity_poly.pdbx_seq_one_letter_code
_entity_poly.pdbx_strand_id
1 'polypeptide(L)'
;VYGSIQAEEYLNEASMDGDGTIYYQSWGENGMILVPVDRGAKVFGAPLTTPEDLDINGFFFGDGKTLYGFNDNGIYEINLDAAEGEESQTLVVDFANSNLAGSIDFIRYVPGGKFLMRLYDRLTFTGSTAIYEKAPDLDLSTTTVLQVCIARRDELLPQLTVKYNKEHPDKRVVLTQYD
;
A
#
# COMPACT_ATOMS: atom_id res chain seq x y z
N VAL A 1 33.89 -9.86 -9.02
CA VAL A 1 32.99 -11.00 -9.29
C VAL A 1 31.72 -10.77 -8.52
N TYR A 2 30.61 -10.70 -9.22
CA TYR A 2 29.29 -10.61 -8.58
C TYR A 2 28.86 -12.02 -8.19
N GLY A 3 28.41 -12.21 -6.96
CA GLY A 3 27.80 -13.45 -6.51
C GLY A 3 26.37 -13.57 -7.00
N SER A 4 25.87 -14.77 -7.10
CA SER A 4 24.45 -15.06 -7.29
C SER A 4 23.93 -15.88 -6.12
N ILE A 5 22.67 -15.65 -5.77
CA ILE A 5 21.91 -16.46 -4.82
C ILE A 5 20.85 -17.17 -5.64
N GLN A 6 20.78 -18.50 -5.51
CA GLN A 6 19.76 -19.28 -6.20
C GLN A 6 18.53 -19.38 -5.29
N ALA A 7 17.38 -18.97 -5.78
CA ALA A 7 16.12 -19.16 -5.11
C ALA A 7 15.50 -20.50 -5.53
N GLU A 8 14.92 -21.20 -4.58
CA GLU A 8 14.12 -22.40 -4.84
C GLU A 8 12.66 -22.06 -5.17
N GLU A 9 12.23 -20.83 -4.82
CA GLU A 9 10.88 -20.32 -5.00
C GLU A 9 10.87 -19.13 -5.95
N TYR A 10 9.68 -18.82 -6.47
CA TYR A 10 9.48 -17.65 -7.31
C TYR A 10 9.53 -16.37 -6.46
N LEU A 11 10.55 -15.56 -6.69
CA LEU A 11 10.74 -14.27 -6.04
C LEU A 11 10.18 -13.16 -6.93
N ASN A 12 9.31 -12.32 -6.37
CA ASN A 12 8.72 -11.21 -7.08
C ASN A 12 9.59 -9.94 -6.96
N GLU A 13 9.08 -8.96 -6.23
CA GLU A 13 9.76 -7.69 -6.03
C GLU A 13 10.76 -7.74 -4.87
N ALA A 14 11.76 -6.86 -4.94
CA ALA A 14 12.69 -6.62 -3.84
C ALA A 14 12.45 -5.25 -3.23
N SER A 15 12.53 -5.18 -1.90
CA SER A 15 12.54 -3.93 -1.15
C SER A 15 13.67 -3.94 -0.12
N MET A 16 14.04 -2.77 0.37
CA MET A 16 15.14 -2.62 1.33
C MET A 16 14.67 -1.79 2.52
N ASP A 17 14.98 -2.26 3.73
CA ASP A 17 14.71 -1.52 4.95
C ASP A 17 15.76 -0.43 5.23
N GLY A 18 15.56 0.37 6.28
CA GLY A 18 16.45 1.45 6.67
C GLY A 18 17.84 1.00 7.13
N ASP A 19 18.01 -0.26 7.52
CA ASP A 19 19.31 -0.86 7.88
C ASP A 19 20.06 -1.40 6.66
N GLY A 20 19.46 -1.35 5.48
CA GLY A 20 20.03 -1.83 4.23
C GLY A 20 19.86 -3.35 4.00
N THR A 21 19.01 -4.02 4.77
CA THR A 21 18.60 -5.40 4.52
C THR A 21 17.67 -5.45 3.33
N ILE A 22 17.97 -6.31 2.37
CA ILE A 22 17.11 -6.53 1.20
C ILE A 22 16.16 -7.67 1.52
N TYR A 23 14.90 -7.48 1.19
CA TYR A 23 13.84 -8.49 1.31
C TYR A 23 13.26 -8.76 -0.07
N TYR A 24 13.09 -10.01 -0.41
CA TYR A 24 12.29 -10.43 -1.56
C TYR A 24 10.89 -10.83 -1.10
N GLN A 25 9.90 -10.47 -1.90
CA GLN A 25 8.53 -10.93 -1.72
C GLN A 25 8.35 -12.27 -2.44
N SER A 26 7.72 -13.22 -1.78
CA SER A 26 7.36 -14.52 -2.33
C SER A 26 5.98 -14.93 -1.84
N TRP A 27 5.44 -16.02 -2.36
CA TRP A 27 4.18 -16.60 -1.94
C TRP A 27 4.45 -17.85 -1.12
N GLY A 28 3.94 -17.89 0.12
CA GLY A 28 3.94 -19.06 0.98
C GLY A 28 2.56 -19.74 1.00
N GLU A 29 2.44 -20.80 1.79
CA GLU A 29 1.16 -21.53 1.95
C GLU A 29 0.03 -20.65 2.50
N ASN A 30 0.37 -19.71 3.39
CA ASN A 30 -0.58 -18.84 4.09
C ASN A 30 -0.56 -17.39 3.58
N GLY A 31 -0.11 -17.16 2.34
CA GLY A 31 -0.07 -15.83 1.76
C GLY A 31 1.33 -15.34 1.44
N MET A 32 1.49 -14.03 1.38
CA MET A 32 2.75 -13.40 1.01
C MET A 32 3.76 -13.45 2.17
N ILE A 33 5.02 -13.73 1.84
CA ILE A 33 6.14 -13.75 2.78
C ILE A 33 7.26 -12.81 2.34
N LEU A 34 8.06 -12.36 3.30
CA LEU A 34 9.24 -11.54 3.08
C LEU A 34 10.50 -12.36 3.38
N VAL A 35 11.34 -12.55 2.39
CA VAL A 35 12.57 -13.35 2.51
C VAL A 35 13.78 -12.44 2.56
N PRO A 36 14.46 -12.29 3.72
CA PRO A 36 15.64 -11.46 3.85
C PRO A 36 16.84 -12.08 3.12
N VAL A 37 17.73 -11.22 2.63
CA VAL A 37 18.98 -11.60 1.98
C VAL A 37 20.15 -11.35 2.91
N ASP A 38 20.82 -12.40 3.35
CA ASP A 38 22.13 -12.28 3.98
C ASP A 38 23.21 -12.12 2.89
N ARG A 39 23.62 -10.87 2.69
CA ARG A 39 24.64 -10.53 1.68
C ARG A 39 26.04 -11.03 2.05
N GLY A 40 26.31 -11.19 3.35
CA GLY A 40 27.59 -11.70 3.85
C GLY A 40 27.74 -13.20 3.60
N ALA A 41 26.76 -13.97 4.02
CA ALA A 41 26.69 -15.43 3.82
C ALA A 41 26.29 -15.80 2.38
N LYS A 42 25.69 -14.87 1.60
CA LYS A 42 25.16 -15.08 0.24
C LYS A 42 24.06 -16.15 0.20
N VAL A 43 23.16 -16.09 1.14
CA VAL A 43 22.01 -16.99 1.26
C VAL A 43 20.74 -16.20 1.56
N PHE A 44 19.59 -16.82 1.36
CA PHE A 44 18.33 -16.32 1.89
C PHE A 44 18.22 -16.69 3.37
N GLY A 45 17.76 -15.74 4.18
CA GLY A 45 17.44 -15.96 5.58
C GLY A 45 16.08 -16.64 5.76
N ALA A 46 15.69 -16.84 7.03
CA ALA A 46 14.38 -17.36 7.35
C ALA A 46 13.29 -16.38 6.89
N PRO A 47 12.23 -16.85 6.22
CA PRO A 47 11.11 -16.00 5.82
C PRO A 47 10.43 -15.36 7.03
N LEU A 48 10.04 -14.09 6.88
CA LEU A 48 9.10 -13.44 7.78
C LEU A 48 7.69 -13.75 7.29
N THR A 49 6.91 -14.37 8.14
CA THR A 49 5.51 -14.67 7.85
C THR A 49 4.69 -13.41 8.09
N THR A 50 3.82 -13.07 7.15
CA THR A 50 2.83 -12.01 7.35
C THR A 50 1.57 -12.59 7.99
N PRO A 51 0.78 -11.78 8.72
CA PRO A 51 -0.55 -12.20 9.18
C PRO A 51 -1.42 -12.70 8.02
N GLU A 52 -2.23 -13.74 8.29
CA GLU A 52 -3.03 -14.43 7.25
C GLU A 52 -4.19 -13.58 6.71
N ASP A 53 -4.63 -12.59 7.48
CA ASP A 53 -5.77 -11.72 7.19
C ASP A 53 -5.44 -10.48 6.35
N LEU A 54 -4.18 -10.35 5.90
CA LEU A 54 -3.75 -9.19 5.11
C LEU A 54 -4.28 -9.25 3.67
N ASP A 55 -5.18 -8.33 3.34
CA ASP A 55 -5.63 -8.09 1.94
C ASP A 55 -4.73 -7.05 1.28
N ILE A 56 -3.51 -7.45 0.90
CA ILE A 56 -2.53 -6.56 0.26
C ILE A 56 -1.92 -7.16 -0.99
N ASN A 57 -1.56 -6.29 -1.94
CA ASN A 57 -0.99 -6.66 -3.25
C ASN A 57 0.55 -6.66 -3.23
N GLY A 58 1.16 -6.01 -2.25
CA GLY A 58 2.62 -5.96 -2.12
C GLY A 58 3.07 -5.14 -0.91
N PHE A 59 4.36 -5.23 -0.61
CA PHE A 59 5.01 -4.58 0.54
C PHE A 59 6.13 -3.65 0.10
N PHE A 60 6.41 -2.65 0.94
CA PHE A 60 7.60 -1.82 0.84
C PHE A 60 7.98 -1.28 2.21
N PHE A 61 9.26 -0.94 2.40
CA PHE A 61 9.73 -0.36 3.65
C PHE A 61 9.69 1.17 3.60
N GLY A 62 9.36 1.78 4.76
CA GLY A 62 9.45 3.20 5.04
C GLY A 62 10.74 3.59 5.76
N ASP A 63 10.64 4.58 6.65
CA ASP A 63 11.76 4.95 7.50
C ASP A 63 12.07 3.81 8.50
N GLY A 64 13.37 3.53 8.67
CA GLY A 64 13.81 2.45 9.55
C GLY A 64 13.32 1.09 9.07
N LYS A 65 12.54 0.41 9.91
CA LYS A 65 11.96 -0.92 9.64
C LYS A 65 10.45 -0.91 9.48
N THR A 66 9.85 0.27 9.39
CA THR A 66 8.41 0.36 9.20
C THR A 66 8.01 -0.33 7.89
N LEU A 67 7.20 -1.37 8.00
CA LEU A 67 6.69 -2.10 6.86
C LEU A 67 5.32 -1.54 6.45
N TYR A 68 5.17 -1.27 5.18
CA TYR A 68 3.89 -0.89 4.59
C TYR A 68 3.42 -1.96 3.62
N GLY A 69 2.11 -2.20 3.63
CA GLY A 69 1.41 -2.93 2.59
C GLY A 69 0.54 -1.99 1.78
N PHE A 70 0.15 -2.39 0.58
CA PHE A 70 -0.79 -1.62 -0.23
C PHE A 70 -1.74 -2.53 -1.01
N ASN A 71 -2.93 -2.01 -1.26
CA ASN A 71 -3.92 -2.59 -2.18
C ASN A 71 -4.62 -1.47 -2.95
N ASP A 72 -5.71 -1.78 -3.66
CA ASP A 72 -6.47 -0.79 -4.43
C ASP A 72 -7.24 0.22 -3.57
N ASN A 73 -7.37 -0.02 -2.25
CA ASN A 73 -8.07 0.87 -1.33
C ASN A 73 -7.13 1.87 -0.64
N GLY A 74 -5.84 1.49 -0.43
CA GLY A 74 -4.95 2.35 0.32
C GLY A 74 -3.57 1.78 0.63
N ILE A 75 -2.88 2.49 1.51
CA ILE A 75 -1.60 2.10 2.10
C ILE A 75 -1.83 1.84 3.57
N TYR A 76 -1.29 0.73 4.04
CA TYR A 76 -1.40 0.25 5.42
C TYR A 76 -0.03 0.12 6.06
N GLU A 77 0.11 0.51 7.30
CA GLU A 77 1.24 0.13 8.14
C GLU A 77 0.98 -1.27 8.69
N ILE A 78 1.97 -2.17 8.54
CA ILE A 78 1.84 -3.58 8.89
C ILE A 78 2.57 -3.85 10.20
N ASN A 79 1.87 -4.45 11.15
CA ASN A 79 2.43 -4.96 12.40
C ASN A 79 2.64 -6.48 12.28
N LEU A 80 3.90 -6.88 12.05
CA LEU A 80 4.27 -8.30 11.94
C LEU A 80 4.22 -9.03 13.28
N ASP A 81 4.24 -8.29 14.41
CA ASP A 81 4.23 -8.83 15.77
C ASP A 81 2.83 -8.81 16.39
N ALA A 82 1.78 -8.53 15.61
CA ALA A 82 0.40 -8.51 16.11
C ALA A 82 0.01 -9.88 16.67
N ALA A 83 -0.46 -9.88 17.91
CA ALA A 83 -0.99 -11.08 18.55
C ALA A 83 -2.37 -11.45 17.96
N GLU A 84 -2.79 -12.69 18.16
CA GLU A 84 -4.12 -13.14 17.74
C GLU A 84 -5.22 -12.23 18.34
N GLY A 85 -6.03 -11.63 17.46
CA GLY A 85 -7.08 -10.67 17.84
C GLY A 85 -6.67 -9.21 17.93
N GLU A 86 -5.39 -8.88 17.70
CA GLU A 86 -4.92 -7.51 17.50
C GLU A 86 -4.95 -7.11 16.02
N GLU A 87 -5.07 -5.81 15.76
CA GLU A 87 -5.00 -5.31 14.37
C GLU A 87 -3.59 -5.51 13.80
N SER A 88 -3.50 -6.31 12.75
CA SER A 88 -2.27 -6.59 12.00
C SER A 88 -1.92 -5.49 11.00
N GLN A 89 -2.86 -4.60 10.69
CA GLN A 89 -2.68 -3.51 9.73
C GLN A 89 -3.45 -2.25 10.16
N THR A 90 -2.86 -1.09 9.91
CA THR A 90 -3.48 0.21 10.16
C THR A 90 -3.49 1.03 8.88
N LEU A 91 -4.67 1.50 8.46
CA LEU A 91 -4.82 2.33 7.26
C LEU A 91 -4.11 3.68 7.44
N VAL A 92 -3.11 3.95 6.62
CA VAL A 92 -2.34 5.21 6.63
C VAL A 92 -2.82 6.17 5.55
N VAL A 93 -3.14 5.65 4.37
CA VAL A 93 -3.65 6.43 3.25
C VAL A 93 -4.88 5.74 2.67
N ASP A 94 -6.03 6.38 2.78
CA ASP A 94 -7.26 5.97 2.10
C ASP A 94 -7.31 6.66 0.73
N PHE A 95 -7.26 5.90 -0.35
CA PHE A 95 -7.17 6.47 -1.69
C PHE A 95 -8.41 7.22 -2.11
N ALA A 96 -9.59 6.67 -1.88
CA ALA A 96 -10.85 7.31 -2.25
C ALA A 96 -11.01 8.64 -1.50
N ASN A 97 -10.73 8.65 -0.20
CA ASN A 97 -10.87 9.83 0.64
C ASN A 97 -9.68 10.80 0.50
N SER A 98 -8.56 10.37 -0.06
CA SER A 98 -7.41 11.22 -0.39
C SER A 98 -7.44 11.79 -1.81
N ASN A 99 -8.55 11.63 -2.55
CA ASN A 99 -8.68 12.01 -3.95
C ASN A 99 -7.63 11.35 -4.87
N LEU A 100 -7.22 10.14 -4.53
CA LEU A 100 -6.34 9.32 -5.36
C LEU A 100 -7.19 8.30 -6.13
N ALA A 101 -7.09 8.30 -7.44
CA ALA A 101 -7.79 7.37 -8.30
C ALA A 101 -6.82 6.49 -9.06
N GLY A 102 -7.12 5.21 -9.14
CA GLY A 102 -6.38 4.25 -9.95
C GLY A 102 -5.79 3.10 -9.15
N SER A 103 -5.35 2.08 -9.87
CA SER A 103 -4.56 1.00 -9.29
C SER A 103 -3.09 1.39 -9.17
N ILE A 104 -2.42 0.88 -8.14
CA ILE A 104 -0.98 1.11 -7.97
C ILE A 104 -0.22 0.16 -8.87
N ASP A 105 0.57 0.73 -9.80
CA ASP A 105 1.56 -0.01 -10.58
C ASP A 105 2.92 -0.06 -9.87
N PHE A 106 3.19 0.97 -9.07
CA PHE A 106 4.48 1.13 -8.42
C PHE A 106 4.34 2.06 -7.22
N ILE A 107 4.98 1.72 -6.10
CA ILE A 107 5.06 2.55 -4.92
C ILE A 107 6.43 2.42 -4.25
N ARG A 108 6.95 3.53 -3.75
CA ARG A 108 8.15 3.58 -2.90
C ARG A 108 8.00 4.67 -1.85
N TYR A 109 8.53 4.43 -0.70
CA TYR A 109 8.65 5.43 0.34
C TYR A 109 9.75 6.45 -0.02
N VAL A 110 9.47 7.71 0.27
CA VAL A 110 10.43 8.82 0.16
C VAL A 110 10.58 9.42 1.55
N PRO A 111 11.80 9.66 2.05
CA PRO A 111 12.02 10.18 3.39
C PRO A 111 11.16 11.40 3.72
N GLY A 112 10.65 11.45 4.96
CA GLY A 112 9.77 12.52 5.42
C GLY A 112 8.29 12.23 5.23
N GLY A 113 7.88 10.97 5.21
CA GLY A 113 6.46 10.56 5.18
C GLY A 113 5.79 10.74 3.82
N LYS A 114 6.56 10.67 2.74
CA LYS A 114 6.07 10.83 1.38
C LYS A 114 6.09 9.51 0.62
N PHE A 115 5.27 9.40 -0.42
CA PHE A 115 5.18 8.23 -1.26
C PHE A 115 5.35 8.61 -2.74
N LEU A 116 6.36 8.05 -3.40
CA LEU A 116 6.46 8.07 -4.86
C LEU A 116 5.55 6.97 -5.39
N MET A 117 4.49 7.33 -6.10
CA MET A 117 3.54 6.37 -6.64
C MET A 117 3.34 6.57 -8.13
N ARG A 118 3.15 5.47 -8.84
CA ARG A 118 2.56 5.44 -10.17
C ARG A 118 1.15 4.85 -10.06
N LEU A 119 0.17 5.66 -10.41
CA LEU A 119 -1.23 5.29 -10.44
C LEU A 119 -1.68 5.11 -11.88
N TYR A 120 -2.41 4.05 -12.15
CA TYR A 120 -3.04 3.78 -13.44
C TYR A 120 -4.55 4.01 -13.31
N ASP A 121 -5.05 5.03 -14.02
CA ASP A 121 -6.48 5.35 -14.08
C ASP A 121 -7.16 4.46 -15.10
N ARG A 122 -8.04 3.57 -14.63
CA ARG A 122 -8.78 2.63 -15.47
C ARG A 122 -9.91 3.27 -16.29
N LEU A 123 -10.34 4.48 -15.94
CA LEU A 123 -11.38 5.20 -16.69
C LEU A 123 -10.80 5.90 -17.93
N THR A 124 -9.59 6.45 -17.79
CA THR A 124 -8.92 7.20 -18.86
C THR A 124 -7.83 6.38 -19.56
N PHE A 125 -7.49 5.22 -19.02
CA PHE A 125 -6.39 4.35 -19.47
C PHE A 125 -5.04 5.07 -19.49
N THR A 126 -4.82 5.95 -18.51
CA THR A 126 -3.58 6.73 -18.39
C THR A 126 -2.87 6.46 -17.08
N GLY A 127 -1.54 6.44 -17.11
CA GLY A 127 -0.69 6.37 -15.93
C GLY A 127 -0.16 7.73 -15.54
N SER A 128 -0.11 8.01 -14.24
CA SER A 128 0.53 9.20 -13.67
C SER A 128 1.54 8.79 -12.61
N THR A 129 2.68 9.49 -12.57
CA THR A 129 3.71 9.28 -11.54
C THR A 129 3.94 10.59 -10.81
N ALA A 130 3.83 10.57 -9.49
CA ALA A 130 4.04 11.75 -8.65
C ALA A 130 4.50 11.37 -7.24
N ILE A 131 5.02 12.37 -6.52
CA ILE A 131 5.28 12.25 -5.08
C ILE A 131 4.05 12.81 -4.37
N TYR A 132 3.50 11.99 -3.47
CA TYR A 132 2.35 12.31 -2.64
C TYR A 132 2.81 12.53 -1.20
N GLU A 133 2.23 13.50 -0.52
CA GLU A 133 2.47 13.77 0.90
C GLU A 133 1.13 13.99 1.60
N LYS A 134 1.12 13.77 2.92
CA LYS A 134 -0.08 14.03 3.72
C LYS A 134 -0.42 15.51 3.62
N ALA A 135 -1.60 15.80 3.11
CA ALA A 135 -2.13 17.15 3.12
C ALA A 135 -2.48 17.57 4.57
N PRO A 136 -2.50 18.86 4.88
CA PRO A 136 -3.14 19.36 6.10
C PRO A 136 -4.58 18.85 6.18
N ASP A 137 -5.10 18.71 7.39
CA ASP A 137 -6.48 18.28 7.60
C ASP A 137 -7.44 19.20 6.81
N LEU A 138 -8.29 18.57 6.00
CA LEU A 138 -9.21 19.29 5.14
C LEU A 138 -10.33 19.91 5.99
N ASP A 139 -10.46 21.22 5.94
CA ASP A 139 -11.61 21.90 6.57
C ASP A 139 -12.87 21.64 5.74
N LEU A 140 -13.72 20.76 6.25
CA LEU A 140 -15.00 20.42 5.63
C LEU A 140 -16.18 21.24 6.16
N SER A 141 -15.95 22.26 6.99
CA SER A 141 -17.01 23.05 7.65
C SER A 141 -17.95 23.76 6.65
N THR A 142 -17.45 24.06 5.46
CA THR A 142 -18.23 24.71 4.39
C THR A 142 -18.60 23.77 3.25
N THR A 143 -18.25 22.48 3.35
CA THR A 143 -18.46 21.49 2.30
C THR A 143 -19.67 20.62 2.60
N THR A 144 -20.54 20.41 1.63
CA THR A 144 -21.62 19.42 1.76
C THR A 144 -21.04 18.02 1.62
N VAL A 145 -21.09 17.25 2.72
CA VAL A 145 -20.56 15.88 2.75
C VAL A 145 -21.69 14.87 2.56
N LEU A 146 -21.55 13.99 1.56
CA LEU A 146 -22.39 12.81 1.37
C LEU A 146 -21.59 11.57 1.75
N GLN A 147 -22.02 10.90 2.81
CA GLN A 147 -21.42 9.62 3.20
C GLN A 147 -22.13 8.47 2.47
N VAL A 148 -21.38 7.66 1.76
CA VAL A 148 -21.86 6.48 1.03
C VAL A 148 -21.27 5.25 1.64
N CYS A 149 -22.15 4.35 2.11
CA CYS A 149 -21.76 3.07 2.69
C CYS A 149 -21.85 2.00 1.61
N ILE A 150 -20.76 1.23 1.43
CA ILE A 150 -20.69 0.15 0.45
C ILE A 150 -20.48 -1.18 1.17
N ALA A 151 -21.27 -2.19 0.79
CA ALA A 151 -21.22 -3.53 1.37
C ALA A 151 -20.31 -4.50 0.58
N ARG A 152 -19.84 -4.09 -0.57
CA ARG A 152 -18.94 -4.89 -1.42
C ARG A 152 -17.89 -4.00 -2.05
N ARG A 153 -16.71 -4.56 -2.22
CA ARG A 153 -15.63 -3.93 -2.98
C ARG A 153 -16.10 -3.69 -4.42
N ASP A 154 -15.97 -2.45 -4.85
CA ASP A 154 -16.23 -2.01 -6.22
C ASP A 154 -14.99 -1.26 -6.71
N GLU A 155 -14.45 -1.67 -7.85
CA GLU A 155 -13.21 -1.07 -8.38
C GLU A 155 -13.44 0.30 -9.04
N LEU A 156 -14.64 0.60 -9.50
CA LEU A 156 -14.95 1.82 -10.23
C LEU A 156 -15.49 2.92 -9.33
N LEU A 157 -16.24 2.57 -8.30
CA LEU A 157 -16.87 3.54 -7.41
C LEU A 157 -15.85 4.48 -6.72
N PRO A 158 -14.72 4.02 -6.18
CA PRO A 158 -13.69 4.91 -5.68
C PRO A 158 -13.18 5.90 -6.73
N GLN A 159 -12.95 5.44 -7.96
CA GLN A 159 -12.47 6.29 -9.05
C GLN A 159 -13.51 7.34 -9.46
N LEU A 160 -14.77 6.95 -9.55
CA LEU A 160 -15.89 7.88 -9.83
C LEU A 160 -16.06 8.90 -8.70
N THR A 161 -15.92 8.47 -7.45
CA THR A 161 -15.96 9.34 -6.27
C THR A 161 -14.86 10.39 -6.33
N VAL A 162 -13.63 9.96 -6.61
CA VAL A 162 -12.49 10.89 -6.74
C VAL A 162 -12.71 11.87 -7.89
N LYS A 163 -13.20 11.41 -9.02
CA LYS A 163 -13.55 12.28 -10.15
C LYS A 163 -14.61 13.31 -9.74
N TYR A 164 -15.71 12.86 -9.13
CA TYR A 164 -16.78 13.74 -8.67
C TYR A 164 -16.26 14.79 -7.68
N ASN A 165 -15.48 14.38 -6.68
CA ASN A 165 -14.93 15.28 -5.66
C ASN A 165 -14.00 16.35 -6.26
N LYS A 166 -13.26 16.01 -7.31
CA LYS A 166 -12.39 16.97 -8.03
C LYS A 166 -13.20 17.98 -8.85
N GLU A 167 -14.29 17.54 -9.44
CA GLU A 167 -15.17 18.40 -10.27
C GLU A 167 -16.10 19.29 -9.44
N HIS A 168 -16.34 18.94 -8.17
CA HIS A 168 -17.28 19.64 -7.28
C HIS A 168 -16.64 19.98 -5.93
N PRO A 169 -15.79 21.01 -5.86
CA PRO A 169 -15.02 21.33 -4.65
C PRO A 169 -15.87 21.76 -3.46
N ASP A 170 -17.13 22.20 -3.69
CA ASP A 170 -18.13 22.54 -2.67
C ASP A 170 -18.88 21.33 -2.10
N LYS A 171 -18.64 20.15 -2.65
CA LYS A 171 -19.27 18.88 -2.26
C LYS A 171 -18.22 17.81 -2.10
N ARG A 172 -18.48 16.86 -1.22
CA ARG A 172 -17.61 15.73 -1.03
C ARG A 172 -18.38 14.45 -0.79
N VAL A 173 -18.10 13.45 -1.58
CA VAL A 173 -18.51 12.07 -1.31
C VAL A 173 -17.40 11.40 -0.52
N VAL A 174 -17.76 10.76 0.58
CA VAL A 174 -16.89 9.94 1.42
C VAL A 174 -17.40 8.51 1.35
N LEU A 175 -16.53 7.57 0.98
CA LEU A 175 -16.84 6.15 0.94
C LEU A 175 -16.48 5.51 2.27
N THR A 176 -17.38 4.69 2.80
CA THR A 176 -17.14 3.84 3.95
C THR A 176 -17.51 2.41 3.57
N GLN A 177 -16.57 1.50 3.63
CA GLN A 177 -16.82 0.08 3.42
C GLN A 177 -17.21 -0.57 4.75
N TYR A 178 -18.22 -1.43 4.72
CA TYR A 178 -18.60 -2.32 5.82
C TYR A 178 -18.27 -3.76 5.40
N ASP A 179 -17.54 -4.43 6.26
CA ASP A 179 -17.25 -5.85 6.16
C ASP A 179 -18.42 -6.69 6.68
#